data_d60534764449dfc35e07849e97118d26
#
_entry.id   d60534764449dfc35e07849e97118d26
#
_cell.length_a   1.000
_cell.length_b   1.000
_cell.length_c   1.000
_cell.angle_alpha   90.00
_cell.angle_beta   90.00
_cell.angle_gamma   90.00
#
_symmetry.space_group_name_H-M   'P 1'
#
loop_
_entity.id
_entity.type
_entity.pdbx_description
1 polymer ?
#
loop_
_entity_poly.entity_id
_entity_poly.type
_entity_poly.pdbx_seq_one_letter_code
_entity_poly.pdbx_strand_id
1 'polypeptide(L)' 'MASDLAAALADIPGVASKLRQEHTRTPEGRCPICTAGPQGGHVVHPCGIYTLATAALVEIARRRSDG' A
#
# COMPACT_ATOMS: atom_id res chain seq x y z
N MET A 1 2.66 8.73 12.60
CA MET A 1 4.10 8.50 12.35
C MET A 1 4.26 7.52 11.20
N ALA A 2 5.18 7.84 10.29
CA ALA A 2 5.54 6.88 9.26
C ALA A 2 6.27 5.71 9.93
N SER A 3 5.88 4.47 9.61
CA SER A 3 6.60 3.31 10.10
C SER A 3 7.96 3.21 9.41
N ASP A 4 8.92 2.52 10.06
CA ASP A 4 10.21 2.27 9.44
C ASP A 4 10.04 1.52 8.11
N LEU A 5 9.03 0.67 8.04
CA LEU A 5 8.74 -0.10 6.83
C LEU A 5 8.24 0.82 5.71
N ALA A 6 7.38 1.79 6.02
CA ALA A 6 6.92 2.76 5.03
C ALA A 6 8.07 3.63 4.52
N ALA A 7 8.97 4.05 5.41
CA ALA A 7 10.14 4.82 5.03
C ALA A 7 11.08 4.01 4.14
N ALA A 8 11.31 2.75 4.48
CA ALA A 8 12.13 1.85 3.66
C ALA A 8 11.51 1.65 2.26
N LEU A 9 10.20 1.48 2.20
CA LEU A 9 9.50 1.33 0.95
C LEU A 9 9.58 2.60 0.10
N ALA A 10 9.54 3.76 0.74
CA ALA A 10 9.67 5.05 0.06
C ALA A 10 11.04 5.24 -0.61
N ASP A 11 12.07 4.54 -0.10
CA ASP A 11 13.42 4.61 -0.66
C ASP A 11 13.56 3.80 -1.96
N ILE A 12 12.59 2.97 -2.31
CA ILE A 12 12.64 2.15 -3.51
C ILE A 12 11.78 2.82 -4.60
N PRO A 13 12.39 3.38 -5.66
CA PRO A 13 11.63 4.11 -6.69
C PRO A 13 10.55 3.26 -7.35
N GLY A 14 9.33 3.78 -7.40
CA GLY A 14 8.23 3.17 -8.12
C GLY A 14 7.51 2.01 -7.43
N VAL A 15 8.10 1.43 -6.38
CA VAL A 15 7.51 0.26 -5.72
C VAL A 15 6.22 0.59 -4.99
N ALA A 16 6.21 1.70 -4.24
CA ALA A 16 5.00 2.11 -3.50
C ALA A 16 3.83 2.35 -4.45
N SER A 17 4.07 3.03 -5.56
CA SER A 17 3.05 3.30 -6.56
C SER A 17 2.53 2.01 -7.19
N LYS A 18 3.43 1.11 -7.53
CA LYS A 18 3.06 -0.18 -8.13
C LYS A 18 2.24 -1.03 -7.17
N LEU A 19 2.67 -1.13 -5.92
CA LEU A 19 1.94 -1.90 -4.89
C LEU A 19 0.54 -1.34 -4.69
N ARG A 20 0.41 -0.03 -4.65
CA ARG A 20 -0.90 0.60 -4.50
C ARG A 20 -1.81 0.30 -5.68
N GLN A 21 -1.28 0.30 -6.91
CA GLN A 21 -2.04 -0.01 -8.10
C GLN A 21 -2.49 -1.47 -8.14
N GLU A 22 -1.64 -2.39 -7.68
CA GLU A 22 -1.96 -3.81 -7.65
C GLU A 22 -2.96 -4.15 -6.55
N HIS A 23 -2.95 -3.43 -5.45
CA HIS A 23 -3.82 -3.68 -4.29
C HIS A 23 -5.00 -2.72 -4.27
N THR A 24 -5.61 -2.48 -5.43
CA THR A 24 -6.78 -1.61 -5.55
C THR A 24 -8.03 -2.28 -5.00
N ARG A 25 -9.09 -1.50 -4.88
CA ARG A 25 -10.38 -1.98 -4.40
C ARG A 25 -11.17 -2.61 -5.55
N THR A 26 -11.69 -3.81 -5.33
CA THR A 26 -12.64 -4.43 -6.25
C THR A 26 -14.04 -3.82 -6.05
N PRO A 27 -14.99 -4.05 -6.98
CA PRO A 27 -16.39 -3.60 -6.78
C PRO A 27 -17.01 -4.11 -5.48
N GLU A 28 -16.55 -5.26 -4.97
CA GLU A 28 -17.02 -5.83 -3.70
C GLU A 28 -16.35 -5.19 -2.49
N GLY A 29 -15.44 -4.25 -2.68
CA GLY A 29 -14.73 -3.59 -1.59
C GLY A 29 -13.59 -4.39 -1.00
N ARG A 30 -12.97 -5.26 -1.80
CA ARG A 30 -11.90 -6.15 -1.34
C ARG A 30 -10.64 -5.97 -2.17
N CYS A 31 -9.49 -6.38 -1.62
CA CYS A 31 -8.23 -6.37 -2.34
C CYS A 31 -8.18 -7.59 -3.29
N PRO A 32 -7.90 -7.41 -4.59
CA PRO A 32 -7.93 -8.53 -5.54
C PRO A 32 -6.76 -9.50 -5.39
N ILE A 33 -5.70 -9.09 -4.69
CA ILE A 33 -4.47 -9.89 -4.56
C ILE A 33 -4.37 -10.55 -3.19
N CYS A 34 -4.73 -9.83 -2.13
CA CYS A 34 -4.62 -10.33 -0.75
C CYS A 34 -5.75 -11.28 -0.43
N THR A 35 -5.44 -12.43 0.16
CA THR A 35 -6.45 -13.40 0.60
C THR A 35 -6.34 -13.64 2.09
N ALA A 36 -7.47 -13.93 2.72
CA ALA A 36 -7.55 -14.20 4.15
C ALA A 36 -7.39 -15.68 4.48
N GLY A 37 -6.81 -16.45 3.56
CA GLY A 37 -6.62 -17.90 3.71
C GLY A 37 -7.44 -18.68 2.71
N PRO A 38 -7.34 -20.04 2.72
CA PRO A 38 -7.93 -20.86 1.67
C PRO A 38 -9.45 -20.73 1.51
N GLN A 39 -10.15 -20.41 2.59
CA GLN A 39 -11.61 -20.30 2.59
C GLN A 39 -12.11 -18.92 2.95
N GLY A 40 -11.20 -17.99 3.24
CA GLY A 40 -11.56 -16.66 3.70
C GLY A 40 -11.84 -15.63 2.60
N GLY A 41 -11.57 -16.00 1.34
CA GLY A 41 -11.71 -15.05 0.24
C GLY A 41 -10.70 -13.91 0.30
N HIS A 42 -10.97 -12.85 -0.43
CA HIS A 42 -10.09 -11.69 -0.47
C HIS A 42 -10.26 -10.80 0.76
N VAL A 43 -9.15 -10.21 1.20
CA VAL A 43 -9.13 -9.30 2.34
C VAL A 43 -9.92 -8.03 1.99
N VAL A 44 -10.67 -7.50 2.96
CA VAL A 44 -11.41 -6.26 2.79
C VAL A 44 -10.45 -5.11 2.57
N HIS A 45 -10.75 -4.26 1.58
CA HIS A 45 -9.96 -3.08 1.28
C HIS A 45 -10.21 -1.97 2.33
N PRO A 46 -9.19 -1.23 2.76
CA PRO A 46 -7.81 -1.33 2.32
C PRO A 46 -7.05 -2.47 3.00
N CYS A 47 -6.28 -3.22 2.24
CA CYS A 47 -5.41 -4.24 2.82
C CYS A 47 -4.17 -3.58 3.44
N GLY A 48 -3.41 -4.35 4.24
CA GLY A 48 -2.22 -3.84 4.89
C GLY A 48 -1.18 -3.30 3.91
N ILE A 49 -1.03 -3.96 2.76
CA ILE A 49 -0.08 -3.53 1.73
C ILE A 49 -0.50 -2.19 1.10
N TYR A 50 -1.79 -2.02 0.82
CA TYR A 50 -2.30 -0.75 0.29
C TYR A 50 -2.06 0.39 1.28
N THR A 51 -2.36 0.16 2.55
CA THR A 51 -2.15 1.14 3.60
C THR A 51 -0.67 1.52 3.72
N LEU A 52 0.21 0.53 3.69
CA LEU A 52 1.65 0.73 3.74
C LEU A 52 2.14 1.53 2.53
N ALA A 53 1.68 1.16 1.34
CA ALA A 53 2.07 1.85 0.10
C ALA A 53 1.59 3.30 0.11
N THR A 54 0.39 3.56 0.61
CA THR A 54 -0.13 4.92 0.75
C THR A 54 0.73 5.74 1.71
N ALA A 55 1.12 5.16 2.84
CA ALA A 55 2.01 5.84 3.80
C ALA A 55 3.37 6.15 3.16
N ALA A 56 3.90 5.22 2.35
CA ALA A 56 5.17 5.45 1.66
C ALA A 56 5.06 6.58 0.64
N LEU A 57 3.94 6.68 -0.08
CA LEU A 57 3.72 7.75 -1.05
C LEU A 57 3.61 9.11 -0.36
N VAL A 58 2.98 9.17 0.81
CA VAL A 58 2.91 10.39 1.63
C VAL A 58 4.33 10.80 2.06
N GLU A 59 5.16 9.84 2.46
CA GLU A 59 6.55 10.11 2.84
C GLU A 59 7.34 10.68 1.67
N ILE A 60 7.17 10.12 0.47
CA ILE A 60 7.83 10.62 -0.74
C ILE A 60 7.42 12.07 -1.02
N ALA A 61 6.12 12.36 -0.94
CA ALA A 61 5.61 13.71 -1.19
C ALA A 61 6.16 14.70 -0.16
N ARG A 62 6.25 14.29 1.10
CA ARG A 62 6.80 15.13 2.17
C ARG A 62 8.27 15.45 1.93
N ARG A 63 9.06 14.45 1.50
CA ARG A 63 10.48 14.65 1.19
C ARG A 63 10.67 15.63 0.05
N ARG A 64 9.80 15.57 -0.97
CA ARG A 64 9.85 16.52 -2.09
C ARG A 64 9.55 17.95 -1.64
N SER A 65 8.59 18.10 -0.72
CA SER A 65 8.24 19.43 -0.20
C SER A 65 9.37 20.04 0.61
N ASP A 66 10.11 19.23 1.33
CA ASP A 66 11.22 19.69 2.17
C ASP A 66 12.51 19.92 1.38
N GLY A 67 12.60 19.31 0.23
CA GLY A 67 13.79 19.38 -0.59
C GLY A 67 13.76 20.47 -1.60
#